data_72dc658e7280dec0c6ba03ddcfb6ef79
#
_entry.id   72dc658e7280dec0c6ba03ddcfb6ef79
#
_cell.length_a   1.000
_cell.length_b   1.000
_cell.length_c   1.000
_cell.angle_alpha   90.00
_cell.angle_beta   90.00
_cell.angle_gamma   90.00
#
_symmetry.space_group_name_H-M   'P 1'
#
loop_
_entity.id
_entity.type
_entity.pdbx_description
1 polymer ?
#
loop_
_entity_poly.entity_id
_entity_poly.type
_entity_poly.pdbx_seq_one_letter_code
_entity_poly.pdbx_strand_id
1 'polypeptide(L)'
;MKLFKYSYCKATRHFIINIFGIKFKIKKFIITSNEKFDYLYSLLNHCIDITKIPPAKGEIRKIQDELIILMNEIDSICRNNNLQYWLDSGTLLGAYRHKGFIPWDADIDICMMRNDYDKIRILLKKYL
;
A
#
# COMPACT_ATOMS: atom_id res chain seq x y z
N MET A 1 -17.27 -15.26 -10.62
CA MET A 1 -17.58 -13.84 -11.00
C MET A 1 -16.24 -13.15 -11.31
N LYS A 2 -16.01 -12.66 -12.54
CA LYS A 2 -14.76 -11.95 -12.85
C LYS A 2 -14.81 -10.56 -12.22
N LEU A 3 -14.08 -10.35 -11.15
CA LEU A 3 -14.00 -9.09 -10.38
C LEU A 3 -13.28 -7.97 -11.14
N PHE A 4 -12.60 -8.31 -12.23
CA PHE A 4 -11.79 -7.41 -13.01
C PHE A 4 -12.03 -7.59 -14.51
N LYS A 5 -12.32 -6.51 -15.21
CA LYS A 5 -12.41 -6.47 -16.69
C LYS A 5 -11.68 -5.25 -17.21
N TYR A 6 -10.89 -5.41 -18.25
CA TYR A 6 -10.32 -4.30 -19.00
C TYR A 6 -10.73 -4.36 -20.47
N SER A 7 -10.81 -3.20 -21.10
CA SER A 7 -11.02 -3.10 -22.55
C SER A 7 -10.31 -1.84 -23.06
N TYR A 8 -9.80 -1.94 -24.28
CA TYR A 8 -9.21 -0.80 -24.97
C TYR A 8 -10.15 -0.30 -26.06
N CYS A 9 -10.53 0.98 -25.99
CA CYS A 9 -11.31 1.61 -27.03
C CYS A 9 -10.40 2.34 -28.02
N LYS A 10 -10.27 1.78 -29.22
CA LYS A 10 -9.44 2.36 -30.30
C LYS A 10 -9.91 3.75 -30.73
N ALA A 11 -11.21 4.00 -30.74
CA ALA A 11 -11.80 5.27 -31.19
C ALA A 11 -11.48 6.44 -30.24
N THR A 12 -11.48 6.18 -28.93
CA THR A 12 -11.23 7.22 -27.92
C THR A 12 -9.80 7.21 -27.38
N ARG A 13 -8.98 6.22 -27.77
CA ARG A 13 -7.62 5.98 -27.28
C ARG A 13 -7.54 5.91 -25.74
N HIS A 14 -8.56 5.33 -25.11
CA HIS A 14 -8.62 5.13 -23.68
C HIS A 14 -8.62 3.67 -23.32
N PHE A 15 -7.98 3.36 -22.19
CA PHE A 15 -8.20 2.10 -21.48
C PHE A 15 -9.36 2.27 -20.51
N ILE A 16 -10.25 1.31 -20.48
CA ILE A 16 -11.34 1.24 -19.53
C ILE A 16 -11.04 0.06 -18.60
N ILE A 17 -10.80 0.38 -17.34
CA ILE A 17 -10.61 -0.61 -16.29
C ILE A 17 -11.86 -0.62 -15.45
N ASN A 18 -12.44 -1.79 -15.25
CA ASN A 18 -13.61 -1.98 -14.40
C ASN A 18 -13.21 -2.82 -13.20
N ILE A 19 -13.22 -2.21 -12.03
CA ILE A 19 -12.91 -2.84 -10.74
C ILE A 19 -14.16 -2.68 -9.87
N PHE A 20 -14.74 -3.80 -9.42
CA PHE A 20 -15.96 -3.79 -8.59
C PHE A 20 -17.14 -2.98 -9.18
N GLY A 21 -17.27 -2.96 -10.52
CA GLY A 21 -18.34 -2.19 -11.17
C GLY A 21 -18.02 -0.72 -11.43
N ILE A 22 -16.92 -0.19 -10.91
CA ILE A 22 -16.47 1.18 -11.15
C ILE A 22 -15.61 1.22 -12.42
N LYS A 23 -16.00 2.08 -13.37
CA LYS A 23 -15.28 2.24 -14.64
C LYS A 23 -14.29 3.39 -14.56
N PHE A 24 -13.01 3.09 -14.69
CA PHE A 24 -11.95 4.09 -14.80
C PHE A 24 -11.57 4.29 -16.26
N LYS A 25 -11.60 5.53 -16.75
CA LYS A 25 -11.09 5.92 -18.06
C LYS A 25 -9.69 6.50 -17.91
N ILE A 26 -8.69 5.84 -18.49
CA ILE A 26 -7.29 6.30 -18.46
C ILE A 26 -6.88 6.69 -19.87
N LYS A 27 -6.48 7.93 -20.09
CA LYS A 27 -5.94 8.38 -21.37
C LYS A 27 -4.60 7.70 -21.66
N LYS A 28 -4.40 7.23 -22.91
CA LYS A 28 -3.15 6.59 -23.37
C LYS A 28 -1.91 7.45 -23.10
N PHE A 29 -2.05 8.76 -22.99
CA PHE A 29 -0.94 9.69 -22.76
C PHE A 29 -0.23 9.50 -21.38
N ILE A 30 -0.91 8.93 -20.40
CA ILE A 30 -0.32 8.67 -19.06
C ILE A 30 0.50 7.38 -19.05
N ILE A 31 0.39 6.57 -20.10
CA ILE A 31 0.96 5.21 -20.18
C ILE A 31 2.15 5.14 -21.17
N THR A 32 2.82 6.25 -21.42
CA THR A 32 3.94 6.29 -22.38
C THR A 32 5.29 5.81 -21.83
N SER A 33 5.39 5.41 -20.57
CA SER A 33 6.52 4.58 -20.16
C SER A 33 6.12 3.11 -20.29
N ASN A 34 6.39 2.50 -21.45
CA ASN A 34 6.11 1.10 -21.73
C ASN A 34 6.53 0.16 -20.59
N GLU A 35 7.69 0.41 -19.99
CA GLU A 35 8.23 -0.40 -18.89
C GLU A 35 7.34 -0.41 -17.63
N LYS A 36 6.77 0.73 -17.24
CA LYS A 36 5.87 0.78 -16.08
C LYS A 36 4.54 0.11 -16.34
N PHE A 37 4.05 0.20 -17.57
CA PHE A 37 2.80 -0.45 -17.96
C PHE A 37 2.97 -1.96 -18.08
N ASP A 38 4.04 -2.41 -18.70
CA ASP A 38 4.37 -3.83 -18.84
C ASP A 38 4.59 -4.47 -17.46
N TYR A 39 5.23 -3.75 -16.57
CA TYR A 39 5.39 -4.16 -15.18
C TYR A 39 4.03 -4.31 -14.45
N LEU A 40 3.17 -3.29 -14.55
CA LEU A 40 1.82 -3.35 -13.95
C LEU A 40 0.96 -4.44 -14.58
N TYR A 41 1.05 -4.60 -15.89
CA TYR A 41 0.34 -5.63 -16.64
C TYR A 41 0.79 -7.04 -16.27
N SER A 42 2.09 -7.23 -16.10
CA SER A 42 2.64 -8.51 -15.66
C SER A 42 2.25 -8.86 -14.22
N LEU A 43 2.21 -7.88 -13.32
CA LEU A 43 1.69 -8.04 -11.96
C LEU A 43 0.21 -8.45 -11.96
N LEU A 44 -0.60 -7.78 -12.79
CA LEU A 44 -2.03 -8.07 -12.92
C LEU A 44 -2.31 -9.45 -13.51
N ASN A 45 -1.43 -9.96 -14.35
CA ASN A 45 -1.54 -11.29 -14.96
C ASN A 45 -0.84 -12.41 -14.19
N HIS A 46 -0.33 -12.13 -12.99
CA HIS A 46 0.43 -13.09 -12.18
C HIS A 46 1.65 -13.69 -12.89
N CYS A 47 2.21 -12.97 -13.87
CA CYS A 47 3.41 -13.40 -14.60
C CYS A 47 4.70 -13.15 -13.82
N ILE A 48 4.64 -12.36 -12.74
CA ILE A 48 5.76 -12.06 -11.84
C ILE A 48 5.49 -12.65 -10.47
N ASP A 49 6.47 -13.34 -9.95
CA ASP A 49 6.49 -13.73 -8.54
C ASP A 49 6.70 -12.46 -7.69
N ILE A 50 5.60 -11.94 -7.17
CA ILE A 50 5.60 -10.70 -6.38
C ILE A 50 6.47 -10.78 -5.13
N THR A 51 6.80 -11.99 -4.65
CA THR A 51 7.69 -12.18 -3.50
C THR A 51 9.15 -11.87 -3.82
N LYS A 52 9.51 -11.88 -5.11
CA LYS A 52 10.87 -11.62 -5.62
C LYS A 52 11.09 -10.19 -6.06
N ILE A 53 10.08 -9.33 -5.94
CA ILE A 53 10.24 -7.92 -6.26
C ILE A 53 11.21 -7.29 -5.26
N PRO A 54 12.27 -6.60 -5.74
CA PRO A 54 13.25 -6.00 -4.84
C PRO A 54 12.61 -4.88 -4.02
N PRO A 55 13.17 -4.57 -2.82
CA PRO A 55 12.72 -3.44 -2.01
C PRO A 55 12.68 -2.12 -2.78
N ALA A 56 11.80 -1.24 -2.36
CA ALA A 56 11.67 0.10 -2.94
C ALA A 56 13.00 0.86 -2.97
N LYS A 57 13.12 1.76 -3.94
CA LYS A 57 14.24 2.70 -4.09
C LYS A 57 13.71 4.11 -4.28
N GLY A 58 14.59 5.12 -4.18
CA GLY A 58 14.24 6.51 -4.40
C GLY A 58 13.25 7.06 -3.39
N GLU A 59 12.24 7.81 -3.84
CA GLU A 59 11.32 8.53 -2.96
C GLU A 59 10.45 7.59 -2.11
N ILE A 60 9.97 6.50 -2.68
CA ILE A 60 9.16 5.53 -1.90
C ILE A 60 9.99 4.96 -0.74
N ARG A 61 11.26 4.62 -0.97
CA ARG A 61 12.13 4.13 0.08
C ARG A 61 12.34 5.14 1.20
N LYS A 62 12.52 6.42 0.85
CA LYS A 62 12.63 7.49 1.85
C LYS A 62 11.38 7.58 2.72
N ILE A 63 10.20 7.55 2.10
CA ILE A 63 8.93 7.55 2.83
C ILE A 63 8.85 6.34 3.77
N GLN A 64 9.20 5.15 3.29
CA GLN A 64 9.22 3.95 4.12
C GLN A 64 10.18 4.06 5.31
N ASP A 65 11.34 4.67 5.13
CA ASP A 65 12.31 4.88 6.22
C ASP A 65 11.75 5.85 7.29
N GLU A 66 11.07 6.93 6.88
CA GLU A 66 10.38 7.86 7.79
C GLU A 66 9.22 7.17 8.54
N LEU A 67 8.47 6.32 7.83
CA LEU A 67 7.39 5.55 8.44
C LEU A 67 7.89 4.55 9.50
N ILE A 68 9.08 3.96 9.30
CA ILE A 68 9.70 3.10 10.32
C ILE A 68 10.03 3.90 11.58
N ILE A 69 10.53 5.12 11.43
CA ILE A 69 10.83 6.00 12.58
C ILE A 69 9.55 6.29 13.34
N LEU A 70 8.49 6.71 12.64
CA LEU A 70 7.19 6.98 13.23
C LEU A 70 6.60 5.73 13.93
N MET A 71 6.71 4.57 13.31
CA MET A 71 6.20 3.33 13.88
C MET A 71 6.95 2.92 15.16
N ASN A 72 8.26 3.16 15.22
CA ASN A 72 9.05 2.92 16.44
C ASN A 72 8.60 3.82 17.59
N GLU A 73 8.23 5.08 17.30
CA GLU A 73 7.68 5.98 18.31
C GLU A 73 6.31 5.50 18.80
N ILE A 74 5.43 5.09 17.88
CA ILE A 74 4.12 4.54 18.22
C ILE A 74 4.27 3.27 19.08
N ASP A 75 5.15 2.35 18.69
CA ASP A 75 5.43 1.13 19.45
C ASP A 75 5.93 1.45 20.86
N SER A 76 6.83 2.40 20.99
CA SER A 76 7.36 2.88 22.28
C SER A 76 6.23 3.43 23.16
N ILE A 77 5.36 4.26 22.61
CA ILE A 77 4.19 4.81 23.34
C ILE A 77 3.27 3.67 23.78
N CYS A 78 2.98 2.72 22.90
CA CYS A 78 2.12 1.59 23.21
C CYS A 78 2.70 0.74 24.34
N ARG A 79 3.98 0.38 24.26
CA ARG A 79 4.67 -0.41 25.31
C ARG A 79 4.68 0.30 26.66
N ASN A 80 5.02 1.58 26.67
CA ASN A 80 5.09 2.37 27.91
C ASN A 80 3.74 2.57 28.60
N ASN A 81 2.64 2.41 27.86
CA ASN A 81 1.29 2.61 28.37
C ASN A 81 0.44 1.32 28.40
N ASN A 82 1.06 0.15 28.17
CA ASN A 82 0.38 -1.16 28.12
C ASN A 82 -0.79 -1.17 27.12
N LEU A 83 -0.61 -0.55 25.95
CA LEU A 83 -1.57 -0.56 24.87
C LEU A 83 -1.24 -1.67 23.87
N GLN A 84 -2.27 -2.35 23.36
CA GLN A 84 -2.11 -3.41 22.37
C GLN A 84 -2.49 -2.92 20.99
N TYR A 85 -1.65 -3.24 20.03
CA TYR A 85 -1.92 -3.04 18.62
C TYR A 85 -1.42 -4.24 17.80
N TRP A 86 -1.88 -4.35 16.57
CA TRP A 86 -1.36 -5.31 15.59
C TRP A 86 -1.29 -4.67 14.22
N LEU A 87 -0.41 -5.20 13.38
CA LEU A 87 -0.33 -4.79 11.98
C LEU A 87 -1.56 -5.28 11.22
N ASP A 88 -2.02 -4.50 10.25
CA ASP A 88 -3.17 -4.85 9.42
C ASP A 88 -2.90 -4.62 7.93
N SER A 89 -3.83 -5.02 7.07
CA SER A 89 -3.87 -4.74 5.63
C SER A 89 -2.54 -4.99 4.92
N GLY A 90 -2.07 -4.01 4.14
CA GLY A 90 -0.81 -4.05 3.39
C GLY A 90 0.42 -4.20 4.28
N THR A 91 0.41 -3.58 5.45
CA THR A 91 1.52 -3.64 6.41
C THR A 91 1.73 -5.05 6.95
N LEU A 92 0.65 -5.74 7.35
CA LEU A 92 0.72 -7.14 7.79
C LEU A 92 1.18 -8.06 6.67
N LEU A 93 0.62 -7.88 5.48
CA LEU A 93 0.98 -8.66 4.31
C LEU A 93 2.44 -8.44 3.92
N GLY A 94 2.94 -7.22 3.99
CA GLY A 94 4.33 -6.87 3.75
C GLY A 94 5.27 -7.54 4.75
N ALA A 95 4.96 -7.43 6.03
CA ALA A 95 5.74 -8.08 7.10
C ALA A 95 5.83 -9.59 6.91
N TYR A 96 4.73 -10.24 6.56
CA TYR A 96 4.69 -11.68 6.33
C TYR A 96 5.45 -12.08 5.06
N ARG A 97 5.13 -11.43 3.93
CA ARG A 97 5.55 -11.85 2.58
C ARG A 97 6.93 -11.31 2.19
N HIS A 98 7.22 -10.04 2.47
CA HIS A 98 8.43 -9.34 2.07
C HIS A 98 9.43 -9.14 3.22
N LYS A 99 9.06 -9.51 4.44
CA LYS A 99 9.83 -9.26 5.67
C LYS A 99 10.10 -7.75 5.91
N GLY A 100 9.17 -6.93 5.45
CA GLY A 100 9.22 -5.47 5.49
C GLY A 100 8.06 -4.88 4.72
N PHE A 101 8.23 -3.68 4.19
CA PHE A 101 7.21 -3.07 3.33
C PHE A 101 7.00 -3.85 2.03
N ILE A 102 5.79 -3.82 1.52
CA ILE A 102 5.53 -4.11 0.12
C ILE A 102 6.27 -3.04 -0.70
N PRO A 103 7.05 -3.40 -1.76
CA PRO A 103 7.95 -2.45 -2.44
C PRO A 103 7.30 -1.18 -3.00
N TRP A 104 6.02 -1.21 -3.29
CA TRP A 104 5.26 -0.06 -3.83
C TRP A 104 4.36 0.60 -2.81
N ASP A 105 4.38 0.13 -1.56
CA ASP A 105 3.52 0.63 -0.49
C ASP A 105 4.21 1.74 0.29
N ALA A 106 3.47 2.76 0.65
CA ALA A 106 3.99 3.97 1.28
C ALA A 106 3.13 4.41 2.48
N ASP A 107 2.53 3.44 3.16
CA ASP A 107 1.76 3.68 4.38
C ASP A 107 1.97 2.56 5.41
N ILE A 108 1.47 2.75 6.62
CA ILE A 108 1.42 1.76 7.69
C ILE A 108 0.02 1.73 8.28
N ASP A 109 -0.58 0.55 8.20
CA ASP A 109 -1.86 0.25 8.82
C ASP A 109 -1.66 -0.52 10.12
N ILE A 110 -2.22 -0.01 11.20
CA ILE A 110 -2.30 -0.71 12.48
C ILE A 110 -3.74 -0.73 12.99
N CYS A 111 -4.12 -1.81 13.65
CA CYS A 111 -5.39 -1.93 14.35
C CYS A 111 -5.20 -2.00 15.85
N MET A 112 -6.20 -1.51 16.56
CA MET A 112 -6.25 -1.53 18.01
C MET A 112 -7.66 -1.83 18.49
N MET A 113 -7.79 -2.41 19.68
CA MET A 113 -9.09 -2.45 20.37
C MET A 113 -9.54 -1.03 20.71
N ARG A 114 -10.87 -0.79 20.71
CA ARG A 114 -11.44 0.56 20.90
C ARG A 114 -10.89 1.26 22.15
N ASN A 115 -10.77 0.56 23.25
CA ASN A 115 -10.29 1.12 24.50
C ASN A 115 -8.85 1.64 24.39
N ASP A 116 -7.98 0.92 23.70
CA ASP A 116 -6.58 1.30 23.52
C ASP A 116 -6.43 2.40 22.46
N TYR A 117 -7.26 2.35 21.41
CA TYR A 117 -7.36 3.43 20.44
C TYR A 117 -7.76 4.78 21.08
N ASP A 118 -8.75 4.78 21.95
CA ASP A 118 -9.18 6.01 22.61
C ASP A 118 -8.10 6.57 23.54
N LYS A 119 -7.34 5.70 24.21
CA LYS A 119 -6.19 6.10 25.04
C LYS A 119 -5.04 6.67 24.22
N ILE A 120 -4.63 6.00 23.14
CA ILE A 120 -3.51 6.46 22.32
C ILE A 120 -3.82 7.81 21.67
N ARG A 121 -5.05 8.05 21.25
CA ARG A 121 -5.50 9.35 20.73
C ARG A 121 -5.29 10.50 21.72
N ILE A 122 -5.50 10.25 23.01
CA ILE A 122 -5.28 11.25 24.06
C ILE A 122 -3.77 11.48 24.26
N LEU A 123 -2.99 10.41 24.25
CA LEU A 123 -1.54 10.48 24.40
C LEU A 123 -0.89 11.24 23.24
N LEU A 124 -1.25 10.93 22.02
CA LEU A 124 -0.69 11.57 20.82
C LEU A 124 -1.01 13.07 20.74
N LYS A 125 -2.13 13.54 21.31
CA LYS A 125 -2.43 14.98 21.37
C LYS A 125 -1.41 15.80 22.18
N LYS A 126 -0.56 15.16 22.97
CA LYS A 126 0.51 15.83 23.70
C LYS A 126 1.77 16.07 22.86
N TYR A 127 1.85 15.41 21.70
CA TYR A 127 2.98 15.49 20.77
C TYR A 127 2.66 16.34 19.53
N LEU A 128 1.40 16.72 19.34
CA LEU A 128 0.90 17.63 18.29
C LEU A 128 0.63 19.02 18.86
#